data_86006fbf0ada3f2998d6ad5d0024859a
#
_entry.id   86006fbf0ada3f2998d6ad5d0024859a
#
_cell.length_a   1.000
_cell.length_b   1.000
_cell.length_c   1.000
_cell.angle_alpha   90.00
_cell.angle_beta   90.00
_cell.angle_gamma   90.00
#
_symmetry.space_group_name_H-M   'P 1'
#
loop_
_entity.id
_entity.type
_entity.pdbx_description
1 polymer ?
#
loop_
_entity_poly.entity_id
_entity_poly.type
_entity_poly.pdbx_seq_one_letter_code
_entity_poly.pdbx_strand_id
1 'polypeptide(L)'
;MNKLRGSKYVQSDISTTYQDAEKLLQAGHTVLFSGTPCQIGGLKGYLRKDYERLYTIDVVCHGVPSPKVYQKRLDEVTELSSSPVIKVNFRDKTPGWKRFNIVFQTENHIFATHKRRGPYMRLFLNNVSTRPSCSDCAFNNKHSLADLTIA
;
A
#
# COMPACT_ATOMS: atom_id res chain seq x y z
N MET A 1 -12.67 -8.04 9.79
CA MET A 1 -12.52 -6.59 9.58
C MET A 1 -11.17 -6.01 10.03
N ASN A 2 -10.52 -6.52 11.07
CA ASN A 2 -9.25 -5.95 11.57
C ASN A 2 -8.07 -6.00 10.57
N LYS A 3 -8.05 -6.93 9.61
CA LYS A 3 -6.98 -7.05 8.60
C LYS A 3 -6.92 -5.89 7.60
N LEU A 4 -8.03 -5.18 7.38
CA LEU A 4 -8.12 -4.06 6.43
C LEU A 4 -7.82 -2.70 7.06
N ARG A 5 -7.77 -2.60 8.38
CA ARG A 5 -7.54 -1.34 9.09
C ARG A 5 -6.05 -0.97 9.11
N GLY A 6 -5.79 0.32 9.06
CA GLY A 6 -4.47 0.92 9.17
C GLY A 6 -3.75 1.11 7.84
N SER A 7 -2.93 2.14 7.79
CA SER A 7 -2.08 2.45 6.63
C SER A 7 -1.02 1.37 6.44
N LYS A 8 -0.77 0.99 5.20
CA LYS A 8 0.26 0.02 4.82
C LYS A 8 1.12 0.63 3.71
N TYR A 9 2.39 0.87 4.02
CA TYR A 9 3.36 1.36 3.05
C TYR A 9 4.19 0.20 2.52
N VAL A 10 3.49 -0.79 1.96
CA VAL A 10 4.02 -1.96 1.25
C VAL A 10 3.10 -2.25 0.08
N GLN A 11 3.64 -2.87 -0.96
CA GLN A 11 2.83 -3.25 -2.11
C GLN A 11 1.86 -4.38 -1.73
N SER A 12 0.59 -4.25 -2.14
CA SER A 12 -0.35 -5.37 -2.12
C SER A 12 -0.05 -6.35 -3.25
N ASP A 13 -0.26 -7.62 -2.99
CA ASP A 13 -0.30 -8.64 -4.03
C ASP A 13 -1.69 -8.63 -4.68
N ILE A 14 -1.74 -8.39 -5.99
CA ILE A 14 -2.99 -8.37 -6.76
C ILE A 14 -3.40 -9.79 -7.13
N SER A 15 -2.45 -10.71 -7.31
CA SER A 15 -2.69 -12.11 -7.67
C SER A 15 -3.82 -12.24 -8.72
N THR A 16 -4.89 -12.98 -8.43
CA THR A 16 -6.05 -13.22 -9.31
C THR A 16 -7.15 -12.16 -9.24
N THR A 17 -6.93 -11.05 -8.52
CA THR A 17 -8.00 -10.09 -8.18
C THR A 17 -8.71 -9.51 -9.42
N TYR A 18 -7.99 -9.31 -10.53
CA TYR A 18 -8.60 -8.83 -11.78
C TYR A 18 -9.53 -9.88 -12.41
N GLN A 19 -9.11 -11.14 -12.41
CA GLN A 19 -9.91 -12.25 -12.90
C GLN A 19 -11.16 -12.45 -12.02
N ASP A 20 -11.01 -12.31 -10.70
CA ASP A 20 -12.11 -12.48 -9.76
C ASP A 20 -13.14 -11.33 -9.92
N ALA A 21 -12.66 -10.09 -10.12
CA ALA A 21 -13.51 -8.95 -10.43
C ALA A 21 -14.28 -9.17 -11.75
N GLU A 22 -13.61 -9.64 -12.81
CA GLU A 22 -14.23 -9.94 -14.08
C GLU A 22 -15.32 -11.00 -13.96
N LYS A 23 -15.05 -12.12 -13.27
CA LYS A 23 -16.02 -13.20 -13.04
C LYS A 23 -17.28 -12.69 -12.33
N LEU A 24 -17.10 -11.85 -11.29
CA LEU A 24 -18.23 -11.27 -10.56
C LEU A 24 -19.05 -10.32 -11.44
N LEU A 25 -18.41 -9.50 -12.26
CA LEU A 25 -19.07 -8.60 -13.19
C LEU A 25 -19.84 -9.36 -14.28
N GLN A 26 -19.25 -10.45 -14.82
CA GLN A 26 -19.90 -11.32 -15.79
C GLN A 26 -21.12 -12.07 -15.20
N ALA A 27 -21.06 -12.38 -13.91
CA ALA A 27 -22.18 -12.96 -13.15
C ALA A 27 -23.26 -11.91 -12.78
N GLY A 28 -23.11 -10.65 -13.19
CA GLY A 28 -24.08 -9.59 -12.96
C GLY A 28 -23.99 -8.93 -11.57
N HIS A 29 -22.93 -9.21 -10.79
CA HIS A 29 -22.72 -8.55 -9.52
C HIS A 29 -22.22 -7.12 -9.69
N THR A 30 -22.52 -6.27 -8.70
CA THR A 30 -21.88 -4.96 -8.55
C THR A 30 -20.53 -5.14 -7.85
N VAL A 31 -19.47 -4.64 -8.45
CA VAL A 31 -18.11 -4.74 -7.93
C VAL A 31 -17.59 -3.37 -7.57
N LEU A 32 -17.10 -3.23 -6.33
CA LEU A 32 -16.29 -2.11 -5.89
C LEU A 32 -14.83 -2.56 -5.82
N PHE A 33 -13.99 -1.99 -6.67
CA PHE A 33 -12.55 -2.27 -6.68
C PHE A 33 -11.77 -1.07 -6.14
N SER A 34 -10.92 -1.30 -5.15
CA SER A 34 -10.04 -0.25 -4.60
C SER A 34 -8.57 -0.61 -4.78
N GLY A 35 -7.74 0.40 -5.10
CA GLY A 35 -6.32 0.17 -5.31
C GLY A 35 -5.52 1.46 -5.47
N THR A 36 -4.29 1.33 -5.93
CA THR A 36 -3.51 2.48 -6.39
C THR A 36 -3.92 2.86 -7.81
N PRO A 37 -3.65 4.09 -8.30
CA PRO A 37 -4.04 4.50 -9.65
C PRO A 37 -3.56 3.54 -10.75
N CYS A 38 -2.33 3.03 -10.64
CA CYS A 38 -1.82 2.05 -11.61
C CYS A 38 -2.51 0.69 -11.52
N GLN A 39 -3.03 0.29 -10.35
CA GLN A 39 -3.83 -0.94 -10.21
C GLN A 39 -5.21 -0.76 -10.83
N ILE A 40 -5.82 0.41 -10.71
CA ILE A 40 -7.09 0.72 -11.41
C ILE A 40 -6.85 0.75 -12.93
N GLY A 41 -5.78 1.40 -13.39
CA GLY A 41 -5.41 1.39 -14.81
C GLY A 41 -5.16 -0.02 -15.34
N GLY A 42 -4.49 -0.86 -14.56
CA GLY A 42 -4.28 -2.27 -14.87
C GLY A 42 -5.58 -3.08 -14.95
N LEU A 43 -6.52 -2.87 -14.03
CA LEU A 43 -7.84 -3.50 -14.06
C LEU A 43 -8.60 -3.12 -15.34
N LYS A 44 -8.71 -1.82 -15.64
CA LYS A 44 -9.41 -1.33 -16.84
C LYS A 44 -8.75 -1.86 -18.12
N GLY A 45 -7.42 -1.88 -18.19
CA GLY A 45 -6.67 -2.47 -19.30
C GLY A 45 -6.88 -3.99 -19.44
N TYR A 46 -7.03 -4.71 -18.32
CA TYR A 46 -7.32 -6.14 -18.30
C TYR A 46 -8.74 -6.42 -18.82
N LEU A 47 -9.74 -5.69 -18.33
CA LEU A 47 -11.15 -5.87 -18.68
C LEU A 47 -11.48 -5.50 -20.13
N ARG A 48 -10.73 -4.58 -20.75
CA ARG A 48 -10.84 -4.12 -22.16
C ARG A 48 -12.23 -3.64 -22.58
N LYS A 49 -13.13 -3.44 -21.65
CA LYS A 49 -14.47 -2.89 -21.85
C LYS A 49 -15.00 -2.24 -20.58
N ASP A 50 -15.96 -1.37 -20.72
CA ASP A 50 -16.62 -0.76 -19.59
C ASP A 50 -17.73 -1.69 -19.06
N TYR A 51 -17.89 -1.65 -17.74
CA TYR A 51 -18.95 -2.36 -17.03
C TYR A 51 -19.74 -1.37 -16.16
N GLU A 52 -21.02 -1.23 -16.39
CA GLU A 52 -21.91 -0.33 -15.64
C GLU A 52 -21.92 -0.59 -14.13
N ARG A 53 -21.62 -1.82 -13.73
CA ARG A 53 -21.63 -2.25 -12.33
C ARG A 53 -20.24 -2.30 -11.69
N LEU A 54 -19.24 -1.72 -12.35
CA LEU A 54 -17.89 -1.55 -11.78
C LEU A 54 -17.73 -0.15 -11.23
N TYR A 55 -17.44 -0.06 -9.94
CA TYR A 55 -17.04 1.17 -9.26
C TYR A 55 -15.58 1.06 -8.82
N THR A 56 -14.81 2.09 -9.06
CA THR A 56 -13.38 2.10 -8.78
C THR A 56 -12.99 3.24 -7.85
N ILE A 57 -12.22 2.92 -6.82
CA ILE A 57 -11.68 3.92 -5.89
C ILE A 57 -10.16 3.80 -5.87
N ASP A 58 -9.45 4.89 -6.08
CA ASP A 58 -8.03 4.93 -5.83
C ASP A 58 -7.63 5.86 -4.68
N VAL A 59 -6.36 5.81 -4.33
CA VAL A 59 -5.77 6.63 -3.28
C VAL A 59 -4.71 7.54 -3.87
N VAL A 60 -4.54 8.73 -3.30
CA VAL A 60 -3.37 9.58 -3.61
C VAL A 60 -2.10 8.79 -3.29
N CYS A 61 -1.36 8.42 -4.34
CA CYS A 61 -0.26 7.49 -4.26
C CYS A 61 1.09 8.22 -4.35
N HIS A 62 1.93 8.03 -3.33
CA HIS A 62 3.31 8.53 -3.31
C HIS A 62 4.28 7.66 -4.14
N GLY A 63 3.95 6.40 -4.32
CA GLY A 63 4.79 5.38 -4.95
C GLY A 63 4.78 4.07 -4.16
N VAL A 64 5.45 3.06 -4.69
CA VAL A 64 5.58 1.74 -4.07
C VAL A 64 7.00 1.59 -3.51
N PRO A 65 7.15 1.38 -2.20
CA PRO A 65 8.46 1.15 -1.61
C PRO A 65 8.99 -0.24 -2.01
N SER A 66 10.31 -0.38 -2.08
CA SER A 66 10.97 -1.64 -2.41
C SER A 66 10.65 -2.73 -1.39
N PRO A 67 10.13 -3.90 -1.82
CA PRO A 67 9.90 -5.03 -0.93
C PRO A 67 11.18 -5.55 -0.27
N LYS A 68 12.32 -5.50 -0.98
CA LYS A 68 13.63 -5.89 -0.44
C LYS A 68 14.07 -4.98 0.70
N VAL A 69 13.85 -3.67 0.59
CA VAL A 69 14.17 -2.72 1.66
C VAL A 69 13.27 -2.95 2.87
N TYR A 70 12.00 -3.28 2.64
CA TYR A 70 11.08 -3.64 3.72
C TYR A 70 11.53 -4.92 4.43
N GLN A 71 11.84 -5.98 3.68
CA GLN A 71 12.31 -7.24 4.24
C GLN A 71 13.59 -7.02 5.07
N LYS A 72 14.56 -6.32 4.52
CA LYS A 72 15.80 -5.99 5.24
C LYS A 72 15.54 -5.25 6.57
N ARG A 73 14.52 -4.39 6.59
CA ARG A 73 14.12 -3.72 7.84
C ARG A 73 13.49 -4.68 8.84
N LEU A 74 12.71 -5.65 8.39
CA LEU A 74 12.18 -6.71 9.26
C LEU A 74 13.30 -7.57 9.85
N ASP A 75 14.26 -7.97 9.02
CA ASP A 75 15.40 -8.77 9.43
C ASP A 75 16.24 -8.03 10.50
N GLU A 76 16.56 -6.75 10.27
CA GLU A 76 17.27 -5.90 11.23
C GLU A 76 16.55 -5.80 12.59
N VAL A 77 15.23 -5.62 12.58
CA VAL A 77 14.45 -5.55 13.83
C VAL A 77 14.44 -6.91 14.54
N THR A 78 14.34 -7.99 13.77
CA THR A 78 14.38 -9.37 14.29
C THR A 78 15.74 -9.68 14.94
N GLU A 79 16.84 -9.29 14.30
CA GLU A 79 18.19 -9.44 14.85
C GLU A 79 18.35 -8.64 16.14
N LEU A 80 17.96 -7.37 16.15
CA LEU A 80 18.06 -6.49 17.33
C LEU A 80 17.25 -6.96 18.53
N SER A 81 16.13 -7.64 18.30
CA SER A 81 15.24 -8.13 19.37
C SER A 81 15.44 -9.62 19.68
N SER A 82 16.24 -10.34 18.88
CA SER A 82 16.33 -11.80 18.91
C SER A 82 14.94 -12.49 18.85
N SER A 83 13.98 -11.86 18.20
CA SER A 83 12.57 -12.31 18.14
C SER A 83 11.90 -11.80 16.86
N PRO A 84 11.07 -12.61 16.19
CA PRO A 84 10.43 -12.23 14.95
C PRO A 84 9.45 -11.05 15.12
N VAL A 85 9.32 -10.23 14.07
CA VAL A 85 8.33 -9.17 14.03
C VAL A 85 6.94 -9.76 13.82
N ILE A 86 6.05 -9.57 14.78
CA ILE A 86 4.68 -10.09 14.77
C ILE A 86 3.65 -9.07 14.30
N LYS A 87 3.97 -7.76 14.38
CA LYS A 87 3.06 -6.69 13.97
C LYS A 87 3.84 -5.46 13.52
N VAL A 88 3.32 -4.82 12.45
CA VAL A 88 3.81 -3.52 12.00
C VAL A 88 2.65 -2.54 11.96
N ASN A 89 2.83 -1.37 12.57
CA ASN A 89 1.92 -0.23 12.45
C ASN A 89 2.67 0.92 11.77
N PHE A 90 2.36 1.18 10.52
CA PHE A 90 3.04 2.21 9.73
C PHE A 90 2.64 3.64 10.09
N ARG A 91 1.55 3.80 10.81
CA ARG A 91 1.02 5.13 11.14
C ARG A 91 0.43 5.13 12.55
N ASP A 92 1.28 4.84 13.53
CA ASP A 92 0.91 4.96 14.93
C ASP A 92 0.77 6.44 15.31
N LYS A 93 -0.45 6.83 15.67
CA LYS A 93 -0.85 8.21 15.96
C LYS A 93 -0.80 8.54 17.45
N THR A 94 -0.24 7.67 18.28
CA THR A 94 -0.11 7.91 19.72
C THR A 94 0.54 9.25 20.04
N PRO A 95 1.60 9.69 19.31
CA PRO A 95 2.18 11.03 19.52
C PRO A 95 1.37 12.18 18.91
N GLY A 96 0.31 11.89 18.17
CA GLY A 96 -0.57 12.85 17.50
C GLY A 96 -0.74 12.62 16.01
N TRP A 97 -1.74 13.27 15.41
CA TRP A 97 -2.12 13.08 14.01
C TRP A 97 -1.01 13.44 13.02
N LYS A 98 -0.30 14.55 13.27
CA LYS A 98 0.77 15.07 12.39
C LYS A 98 2.14 14.43 12.67
N ARG A 99 2.33 13.85 13.85
CA ARG A 99 3.62 13.30 14.34
C ARG A 99 3.51 11.80 14.59
N PHE A 100 3.22 11.03 13.55
CA PHE A 100 3.08 9.59 13.70
C PHE A 100 4.42 8.86 13.65
N ASN A 101 4.44 7.70 14.29
CA ASN A 101 5.53 6.74 14.28
C ASN A 101 5.24 5.58 13.33
N ILE A 102 6.31 4.91 12.87
CA ILE A 102 6.26 3.52 12.46
C ILE A 102 6.64 2.67 13.66
N VAL A 103 5.86 1.64 13.93
CA VAL A 103 6.06 0.75 15.07
C VAL A 103 6.21 -0.67 14.56
N PHE A 104 7.31 -1.32 14.96
CA PHE A 104 7.54 -2.76 14.79
C PHE A 104 7.43 -3.40 16.15
N GLN A 105 6.56 -4.37 16.28
CA GLN A 105 6.35 -5.14 17.50
C GLN A 105 6.84 -6.56 17.33
N THR A 106 7.70 -7.01 18.22
CA THR A 106 8.08 -8.41 18.40
C THR A 106 7.42 -8.95 19.66
N GLU A 107 7.63 -10.20 20.01
CA GLU A 107 7.12 -10.76 21.26
C GLU A 107 7.63 -10.02 22.50
N ASN A 108 8.89 -9.59 22.46
CA ASN A 108 9.61 -9.07 23.63
C ASN A 108 9.82 -7.55 23.60
N HIS A 109 9.73 -6.90 22.42
CA HIS A 109 10.11 -5.50 22.25
C HIS A 109 9.16 -4.73 21.33
N ILE A 110 9.10 -3.41 21.53
CA ILE A 110 8.38 -2.47 20.66
C ILE A 110 9.38 -1.40 20.19
N PHE A 111 9.62 -1.36 18.89
CA PHE A 111 10.46 -0.35 18.24
C PHE A 111 9.58 0.72 17.61
N ALA A 112 9.48 1.87 18.23
CA ALA A 112 8.74 3.00 17.72
C ALA A 112 9.71 4.08 17.20
N THR A 113 9.56 4.47 15.93
CA THR A 113 10.44 5.45 15.32
C THR A 113 9.61 6.48 14.55
N HIS A 114 9.90 7.77 14.77
CA HIS A 114 9.24 8.85 14.04
C HIS A 114 9.42 8.70 12.52
N LYS A 115 8.36 8.98 11.75
CA LYS A 115 8.32 8.81 10.27
C LYS A 115 9.52 9.36 9.50
N ARG A 116 10.12 10.47 9.99
CA ARG A 116 11.28 11.12 9.35
C ARG A 116 12.64 10.63 9.88
N ARG A 117 12.67 9.83 10.95
CA ARG A 117 13.92 9.32 11.57
C ARG A 117 14.15 7.85 11.24
N GLY A 118 13.09 7.07 11.07
CA GLY A 118 13.21 5.66 10.74
C GLY A 118 13.78 5.44 9.33
N PRO A 119 14.76 4.55 9.15
CA PRO A 119 15.45 4.38 7.87
C PRO A 119 14.48 4.01 6.75
N TYR A 120 13.58 3.06 6.97
CA TYR A 120 12.61 2.62 5.97
C TYR A 120 11.71 3.76 5.44
N MET A 121 11.05 4.48 6.36
CA MET A 121 10.16 5.58 5.96
C MET A 121 10.94 6.76 5.37
N ARG A 122 12.14 7.00 5.83
CA ARG A 122 13.00 8.07 5.30
C ARG A 122 13.42 7.80 3.86
N LEU A 123 13.82 6.57 3.54
CA LEU A 123 14.15 6.15 2.18
C LEU A 123 12.92 6.24 1.27
N PHE A 124 11.77 5.82 1.76
CA PHE A 124 10.50 5.88 1.01
C PHE A 124 10.06 7.32 0.75
N LEU A 125 9.97 8.15 1.79
CA LEU A 125 9.48 9.54 1.67
C LEU A 125 10.41 10.45 0.84
N ASN A 126 11.68 10.10 0.71
CA ASN A 126 12.64 10.81 -0.15
C ASN A 126 12.78 10.16 -1.55
N ASN A 127 11.91 9.24 -1.92
CA ASN A 127 11.90 8.54 -3.20
C ASN A 127 13.15 7.71 -3.53
N VAL A 128 13.99 7.40 -2.52
CA VAL A 128 15.24 6.64 -2.71
C VAL A 128 14.96 5.14 -2.87
N SER A 129 13.92 4.63 -2.21
CA SER A 129 13.56 3.21 -2.25
C SER A 129 12.24 2.92 -2.94
N THR A 130 11.72 3.85 -3.73
CA THR A 130 10.53 3.61 -4.54
C THR A 130 10.87 2.77 -5.76
N ARG A 131 9.87 2.06 -6.30
CA ARG A 131 10.01 1.33 -7.56
C ARG A 131 10.39 2.32 -8.68
N PRO A 132 11.35 1.98 -9.58
CA PRO A 132 11.77 2.89 -10.66
C PRO A 132 10.61 3.42 -11.50
N SER A 133 9.65 2.57 -11.86
CA SER A 133 8.45 2.97 -12.61
C SER A 133 7.53 3.97 -11.87
N CYS A 134 7.71 4.19 -10.58
CA CYS A 134 6.94 5.21 -9.85
C CYS A 134 7.50 6.62 -10.08
N SER A 135 8.75 6.77 -10.48
CA SER A 135 9.36 8.07 -10.77
C SER A 135 8.76 8.69 -12.03
N ASP A 136 8.37 7.85 -12.99
CA ASP A 136 7.76 8.25 -14.26
C ASP A 136 6.39 7.56 -14.42
N CYS A 137 5.54 7.73 -13.41
CA CYS A 137 4.26 7.05 -13.32
C CYS A 137 3.22 7.66 -14.26
N ALA A 138 2.78 6.89 -15.27
CA ALA A 138 1.70 7.30 -16.18
C ALA A 138 0.35 7.54 -15.48
N PHE A 139 0.16 6.97 -14.29
CA PHE A 139 -1.06 7.08 -13.48
C PHE A 139 -0.86 7.97 -12.25
N ASN A 140 -0.02 8.99 -12.34
CA ASN A 140 0.12 9.93 -11.23
C ASN A 140 -1.23 10.63 -10.96
N ASN A 141 -1.35 11.28 -9.79
CA ASN A 141 -2.61 11.86 -9.30
C ASN A 141 -3.34 12.81 -10.27
N LYS A 142 -2.70 13.22 -11.37
CA LYS A 142 -3.31 14.06 -12.42
C LYS A 142 -4.05 13.24 -13.49
N HIS A 143 -3.81 11.95 -13.56
CA HIS A 143 -4.32 11.04 -14.59
C HIS A 143 -4.95 9.79 -13.98
N SER A 144 -5.67 9.94 -12.87
CA SER A 144 -6.45 8.84 -12.31
C SER A 144 -7.54 8.40 -13.28
N LEU A 145 -7.70 7.09 -13.39
CA LEU A 145 -8.79 6.45 -14.14
C LEU A 145 -9.91 5.95 -13.20
N ALA A 146 -9.80 6.19 -11.90
CA ALA A 146 -10.81 5.80 -10.92
C ALA A 146 -12.03 6.72 -10.95
N ASP A 147 -13.17 6.22 -10.51
CA ASP A 147 -14.40 7.00 -10.36
C ASP A 147 -14.29 7.95 -9.16
N LEU A 148 -13.53 7.56 -8.14
CA LEU A 148 -13.29 8.36 -6.94
C LEU A 148 -11.83 8.21 -6.48
N THR A 149 -11.18 9.34 -6.16
CA THR A 149 -9.86 9.37 -5.50
C THR A 149 -10.00 9.83 -4.06
N ILE A 150 -9.40 9.08 -3.12
CA ILE A 150 -9.36 9.43 -1.70
C ILE A 150 -7.92 9.75 -1.25
N ALA A 151 -7.78 10.71 -0.26
CA ALA A 151 -6.51 11.21 0.24
C ALA A 151 -6.32 10.92 1.76
#